data_147ef4614b15a555af9eef92116f1918
#
_entry.id   147ef4614b15a555af9eef92116f1918
#
_cell.length_a   1.000
_cell.length_b   1.000
_cell.length_c   1.000
_cell.angle_alpha   90.00
_cell.angle_beta   90.00
_cell.angle_gamma   90.00
#
_symmetry.space_group_name_H-M   'P 1'
#
loop_
_entity.id
_entity.type
_entity.pdbx_description
1 polymer ?
#
loop_
_entity_poly.entity_id
_entity_poly.type
_entity_poly.pdbx_seq_one_letter_code
_entity_poly.pdbx_strand_id
1 'polypeptide(L)'
;MDGKAAAARLGDPVRLAGARTGGASGDHMSTRALIMPIPPFTPHRGHDMADQWPLQSFLELGPLPSAVPCARLHVRQLLWEWKLSDFSEAAELVVSELITNAVQASQAMGSITPVRMWLLSDRGRVLILIWDASPQPPVRMSSRDDAENGRGLLLVETISTQWSWYFPQDPGGKVVWAQIEAELQ
;
A
#
# COMPACT_ATOMS: atom_id res chain seq x y z
N MET A 1 -31.77 -13.77 22.61
CA MET A 1 -30.45 -13.98 23.26
C MET A 1 -29.51 -12.96 22.69
N ASP A 2 -29.21 -11.97 23.51
CA ASP A 2 -28.62 -10.69 23.11
C ASP A 2 -27.10 -10.77 23.11
N GLY A 3 -26.49 -10.50 21.94
CA GLY A 3 -25.05 -10.33 21.77
C GLY A 3 -24.69 -8.86 21.66
N LYS A 4 -24.31 -8.26 22.77
CA LYS A 4 -24.03 -6.84 23.00
C LYS A 4 -22.64 -6.47 22.40
N ALA A 5 -22.63 -5.64 21.38
CA ALA A 5 -21.42 -5.01 20.82
C ALA A 5 -20.91 -3.93 21.78
N ALA A 6 -19.66 -4.03 22.20
CA ALA A 6 -19.00 -3.02 23.03
C ALA A 6 -18.35 -1.96 22.14
N ALA A 7 -18.85 -0.72 22.24
CA ALA A 7 -18.26 0.47 21.63
C ALA A 7 -17.10 0.96 22.49
N ALA A 8 -15.90 1.06 21.89
CA ALA A 8 -14.75 1.72 22.51
C ALA A 8 -14.85 3.23 22.30
N ARG A 9 -14.72 3.99 23.39
CA ARG A 9 -14.81 5.45 23.44
C ARG A 9 -13.52 6.12 23.01
N LEU A 10 -13.64 7.20 22.21
CA LEU A 10 -12.58 8.13 21.83
C LEU A 10 -12.00 8.84 23.07
N GLY A 11 -10.70 8.95 23.14
CA GLY A 11 -9.97 9.83 24.05
C GLY A 11 -9.69 11.19 23.40
N ASP A 12 -9.73 12.24 24.22
CA ASP A 12 -9.67 13.67 23.91
C ASP A 12 -8.32 14.13 23.30
N PRO A 13 -8.31 15.24 22.53
CA PRO A 13 -7.11 15.79 21.92
C PRO A 13 -6.30 16.64 22.92
N VAL A 14 -4.99 16.34 23.03
CA VAL A 14 -4.05 17.15 23.80
C VAL A 14 -3.62 18.38 22.98
N ARG A 15 -3.83 19.54 23.56
CA ARG A 15 -3.36 20.87 23.12
C ARG A 15 -1.85 20.98 23.21
N LEU A 16 -1.17 21.35 22.14
CA LEU A 16 0.20 21.81 22.17
C LEU A 16 0.28 23.29 21.76
N ALA A 17 0.66 24.11 22.73
CA ALA A 17 1.07 25.50 22.53
C ALA A 17 2.59 25.59 22.66
N GLY A 18 3.25 26.45 21.87
CA GLY A 18 4.59 26.91 22.17
C GLY A 18 5.50 27.09 20.97
N ALA A 19 5.45 28.30 20.37
CA ALA A 19 6.44 28.80 19.43
C ALA A 19 7.75 29.16 20.13
N ARG A 20 8.91 28.95 19.47
CA ARG A 20 10.04 29.90 19.53
C ARG A 20 10.94 29.81 18.29
N THR A 21 11.29 30.98 17.82
CA THR A 21 12.09 31.40 16.69
C THR A 21 13.59 31.19 16.90
N GLY A 22 14.33 30.97 15.80
CA GLY A 22 15.70 31.46 15.68
C GLY A 22 16.66 30.58 14.87
N GLY A 23 17.22 31.14 13.77
CA GLY A 23 18.55 30.81 13.29
C GLY A 23 18.64 30.20 11.89
N ALA A 24 18.93 31.05 10.90
CA ALA A 24 19.32 30.69 9.54
C ALA A 24 20.74 30.11 9.49
N SER A 25 20.98 29.09 8.67
CA SER A 25 22.11 28.99 7.73
C SER A 25 22.19 27.60 7.08
N GLY A 26 22.44 27.57 5.78
CA GLY A 26 22.98 26.39 5.10
C GLY A 26 22.02 25.70 4.15
N ASP A 27 21.95 26.22 2.90
CA ASP A 27 21.42 25.52 1.73
C ASP A 27 22.11 24.16 1.52
N HIS A 28 21.41 23.12 1.89
CA HIS A 28 21.51 21.83 1.23
C HIS A 28 20.10 21.49 0.74
N MET A 29 19.86 21.65 -0.55
CA MET A 29 18.67 21.11 -1.22
C MET A 29 18.65 19.60 -1.05
N SER A 30 18.22 19.19 0.14
CA SER A 30 17.77 17.82 0.38
C SER A 30 16.41 17.71 -0.32
N THR A 31 16.40 17.04 -1.46
CA THR A 31 15.17 16.62 -2.11
C THR A 31 14.46 15.67 -1.15
N ARG A 32 13.77 16.26 -0.20
CA ARG A 32 12.82 15.56 0.67
C ARG A 32 11.66 15.19 -0.25
N ALA A 33 11.75 14.00 -0.84
CA ALA A 33 10.61 13.40 -1.50
C ALA A 33 9.43 13.56 -0.53
N LEU A 34 8.36 14.20 -1.00
CA LEU A 34 7.09 14.28 -0.28
C LEU A 34 6.57 12.85 -0.14
N ILE A 35 7.05 12.15 0.88
CA ILE A 35 6.53 10.84 1.24
C ILE A 35 5.14 11.14 1.79
N MET A 36 4.11 10.93 0.97
CA MET A 36 2.74 10.93 1.46
C MET A 36 2.66 9.97 2.64
N PRO A 37 2.04 10.37 3.76
CA PRO A 37 1.92 9.49 4.91
C PRO A 37 1.27 8.19 4.47
N ILE A 38 1.87 7.07 4.84
CA ILE A 38 1.29 5.75 4.65
C ILE A 38 -0.03 5.77 5.40
N PRO A 39 -1.17 5.44 4.74
CA PRO A 39 -2.44 5.34 5.46
C PRO A 39 -2.24 4.44 6.67
N PRO A 40 -2.89 4.70 7.82
CA PRO A 40 -2.61 3.99 9.05
C PRO A 40 -2.81 2.48 8.87
N PHE A 41 -1.75 1.84 8.47
CA PHE A 41 -1.58 0.39 8.55
C PHE A 41 -1.21 0.14 10.01
N THR A 42 -2.02 -0.57 10.76
CA THR A 42 -1.74 -0.89 12.16
C THR A 42 -0.83 -2.12 12.21
N PRO A 43 0.49 -1.96 12.17
CA PRO A 43 1.38 -3.04 12.57
C PRO A 43 1.37 -3.10 14.10
N HIS A 44 1.59 -4.26 14.63
CA HIS A 44 1.63 -4.52 16.06
C HIS A 44 2.46 -3.48 16.82
N ARG A 45 1.77 -2.78 17.76
CA ARG A 45 2.27 -2.02 18.91
C ARG A 45 3.66 -1.35 18.79
N GLY A 46 3.68 -0.04 18.61
CA GLY A 46 4.63 0.80 19.36
C GLY A 46 5.94 1.17 18.70
N HIS A 47 6.19 0.88 17.42
CA HIS A 47 7.36 1.34 16.70
C HIS A 47 6.95 2.31 15.58
N ASP A 48 7.78 3.33 15.35
CA ASP A 48 7.61 4.24 14.21
C ASP A 48 7.70 3.40 12.90
N MET A 49 6.80 3.65 11.96
CA MET A 49 6.79 2.95 10.67
C MET A 49 8.12 3.10 9.92
N ALA A 50 8.81 4.22 10.11
CA ALA A 50 10.10 4.47 9.51
C ALA A 50 11.21 3.56 10.08
N ASP A 51 11.14 3.24 11.35
CA ASP A 51 12.09 2.31 11.99
C ASP A 51 11.85 0.86 11.56
N GLN A 52 10.59 0.50 11.34
CA GLN A 52 10.21 -0.84 10.92
C GLN A 52 10.48 -1.09 9.42
N TRP A 53 10.33 -0.08 8.57
CA TRP A 53 10.45 -0.15 7.12
C TRP A 53 11.42 0.91 6.61
N PRO A 54 12.75 0.71 6.72
CA PRO A 54 13.75 1.71 6.36
C PRO A 54 13.84 2.02 4.86
N LEU A 55 13.39 1.10 4.01
CA LEU A 55 13.29 1.32 2.57
C LEU A 55 11.84 1.59 2.20
N GLN A 56 11.58 2.75 1.61
CA GLN A 56 10.23 3.20 1.29
C GLN A 56 10.21 3.91 -0.05
N SER A 57 9.16 3.67 -0.81
CA SER A 57 8.85 4.40 -2.04
C SER A 57 7.36 4.64 -2.16
N PHE A 58 7.00 5.72 -2.85
CA PHE A 58 5.63 6.10 -3.14
C PHE A 58 5.48 6.44 -4.62
N LEU A 59 4.37 6.01 -5.24
CA LEU A 59 4.05 6.27 -6.63
C LEU A 59 2.55 6.53 -6.78
N GLU A 60 2.19 7.59 -7.51
CA GLU A 60 0.82 7.83 -7.97
C GLU A 60 0.70 7.50 -9.47
N LEU A 61 -0.37 6.81 -9.83
CA LEU A 61 -0.65 6.36 -11.19
C LEU A 61 -2.07 6.74 -11.60
N GLY A 62 -2.24 7.23 -12.80
CA GLY A 62 -3.58 7.40 -13.36
C GLY A 62 -4.33 6.05 -13.39
N PRO A 63 -5.68 6.03 -13.21
CA PRO A 63 -6.47 4.79 -13.19
C PRO A 63 -6.69 4.25 -14.62
N LEU A 64 -5.58 3.98 -15.31
CA LEU A 64 -5.54 3.51 -16.70
C LEU A 64 -4.84 2.15 -16.78
N PRO A 65 -5.12 1.33 -17.80
CA PRO A 65 -4.42 0.05 -17.97
C PRO A 65 -2.90 0.16 -18.03
N SER A 66 -2.36 1.28 -18.51
CA SER A 66 -0.91 1.58 -18.54
C SER A 66 -0.28 1.71 -17.15
N ALA A 67 -1.08 1.88 -16.08
CA ALA A 67 -0.59 1.90 -14.71
C ALA A 67 0.11 0.59 -14.34
N VAL A 68 -0.38 -0.56 -14.84
CA VAL A 68 0.16 -1.88 -14.52
C VAL A 68 1.62 -2.04 -14.97
N PRO A 69 1.97 -1.87 -16.26
CA PRO A 69 3.37 -1.96 -16.68
C PRO A 69 4.26 -0.90 -16.04
N CYS A 70 3.75 0.32 -15.78
CA CYS A 70 4.50 1.36 -15.08
C CYS A 70 4.84 0.95 -13.64
N ALA A 71 3.87 0.41 -12.88
CA ALA A 71 4.08 -0.05 -11.52
C ALA A 71 5.09 -1.22 -11.46
N ARG A 72 4.98 -2.17 -12.38
CA ARG A 72 5.93 -3.30 -12.49
C ARG A 72 7.37 -2.82 -12.70
N LEU A 73 7.56 -1.92 -13.68
CA LEU A 73 8.87 -1.38 -13.96
C LEU A 73 9.46 -0.63 -12.77
N HIS A 74 8.65 0.17 -12.09
CA HIS A 74 9.05 0.91 -10.89
C HIS A 74 9.47 -0.03 -9.76
N VAL A 75 8.68 -1.07 -9.47
CA VAL A 75 9.01 -2.07 -8.44
C VAL A 75 10.31 -2.80 -8.76
N ARG A 76 10.46 -3.26 -10.00
CA ARG A 76 11.70 -3.93 -10.46
C ARG A 76 12.93 -3.04 -10.26
N GLN A 77 12.83 -1.76 -10.68
CA GLN A 77 13.91 -0.81 -10.54
C GLN A 77 14.30 -0.57 -9.09
N LEU A 78 13.31 -0.34 -8.21
CA LEU A 78 13.57 -0.12 -6.79
C LEU A 78 14.17 -1.33 -6.09
N LEU A 79 13.65 -2.52 -6.34
CA LEU A 79 14.18 -3.75 -5.76
C LEU A 79 15.63 -4.00 -6.20
N TRP A 80 15.95 -3.67 -7.45
CA TRP A 80 17.33 -3.70 -7.93
C TRP A 80 18.21 -2.69 -7.19
N GLU A 81 17.78 -1.43 -7.05
CA GLU A 81 18.51 -0.38 -6.32
C GLU A 81 18.70 -0.74 -4.83
N TRP A 82 17.70 -1.35 -4.23
CA TRP A 82 17.76 -1.82 -2.84
C TRP A 82 18.54 -3.11 -2.64
N LYS A 83 19.01 -3.74 -3.74
CA LYS A 83 19.69 -5.05 -3.75
C LYS A 83 18.79 -6.18 -3.23
N LEU A 84 17.55 -6.16 -3.64
CA LEU A 84 16.49 -7.10 -3.27
C LEU A 84 15.88 -7.75 -4.52
N SER A 85 16.68 -8.00 -5.55
CA SER A 85 16.22 -8.52 -6.85
C SER A 85 15.55 -9.89 -6.73
N ASP A 86 15.85 -10.66 -5.71
CA ASP A 86 15.23 -11.98 -5.46
C ASP A 86 13.72 -11.88 -5.22
N PHE A 87 13.23 -10.71 -4.76
CA PHE A 87 11.81 -10.45 -4.62
C PHE A 87 11.11 -10.00 -5.90
N SER A 88 11.86 -9.69 -6.99
CA SER A 88 11.31 -8.96 -8.15
C SER A 88 10.19 -9.72 -8.83
N GLU A 89 10.34 -11.00 -9.08
CA GLU A 89 9.33 -11.80 -9.78
C GLU A 89 8.01 -11.84 -8.99
N ALA A 90 8.09 -12.19 -7.71
CA ALA A 90 6.94 -12.26 -6.82
C ALA A 90 6.27 -10.88 -6.66
N ALA A 91 7.05 -9.83 -6.43
CA ALA A 91 6.55 -8.47 -6.24
C ALA A 91 5.88 -7.92 -7.52
N GLU A 92 6.45 -8.18 -8.70
CA GLU A 92 5.87 -7.76 -9.97
C GLU A 92 4.52 -8.45 -10.26
N LEU A 93 4.38 -9.72 -9.92
CA LEU A 93 3.12 -10.44 -10.04
C LEU A 93 2.07 -9.86 -9.09
N VAL A 94 2.40 -9.71 -7.82
CA VAL A 94 1.50 -9.12 -6.81
C VAL A 94 1.07 -7.71 -7.21
N VAL A 95 2.01 -6.84 -7.59
CA VAL A 95 1.72 -5.47 -8.03
C VAL A 95 0.83 -5.46 -9.26
N SER A 96 1.05 -6.35 -10.25
CA SER A 96 0.22 -6.43 -11.44
C SER A 96 -1.24 -6.69 -11.08
N GLU A 97 -1.49 -7.64 -10.19
CA GLU A 97 -2.85 -8.02 -9.77
C GLU A 97 -3.52 -6.91 -8.94
N LEU A 98 -2.80 -6.35 -7.96
CA LEU A 98 -3.36 -5.32 -7.09
C LEU A 98 -3.64 -4.01 -7.85
N ILE A 99 -2.75 -3.58 -8.75
CA ILE A 99 -2.97 -2.38 -9.59
C ILE A 99 -4.10 -2.63 -10.60
N THR A 100 -4.18 -3.82 -11.21
CA THR A 100 -5.29 -4.17 -12.11
C THR A 100 -6.63 -4.04 -11.39
N ASN A 101 -6.74 -4.61 -10.19
CA ASN A 101 -7.97 -4.54 -9.38
C ASN A 101 -8.32 -3.08 -9.01
N ALA A 102 -7.34 -2.26 -8.63
CA ALA A 102 -7.54 -0.86 -8.30
C ALA A 102 -7.99 -0.02 -9.51
N VAL A 103 -7.38 -0.26 -10.68
CA VAL A 103 -7.77 0.41 -11.94
C VAL A 103 -9.18 0.02 -12.34
N GLN A 104 -9.53 -1.25 -12.31
CA GLN A 104 -10.88 -1.73 -12.61
C GLN A 104 -11.92 -1.14 -11.66
N ALA A 105 -11.65 -1.10 -10.35
CA ALA A 105 -12.51 -0.48 -9.35
C ALA A 105 -12.72 1.01 -9.61
N SER A 106 -11.66 1.74 -9.97
CA SER A 106 -11.73 3.16 -10.33
C SER A 106 -12.55 3.38 -11.59
N GLN A 107 -12.34 2.57 -12.63
CA GLN A 107 -13.08 2.66 -13.90
C GLN A 107 -14.57 2.36 -13.72
N ALA A 108 -14.91 1.34 -12.93
CA ALA A 108 -16.30 1.00 -12.62
C ALA A 108 -17.07 2.16 -11.96
N MET A 109 -16.38 3.03 -11.23
CA MET A 109 -16.95 4.24 -10.62
C MET A 109 -16.86 5.49 -11.50
N GLY A 110 -16.22 5.42 -12.67
CA GLY A 110 -15.89 6.59 -13.46
C GLY A 110 -14.92 7.55 -12.75
N SER A 111 -14.13 7.06 -11.80
CA SER A 111 -13.19 7.88 -11.03
C SER A 111 -11.93 8.17 -11.83
N ILE A 112 -11.47 9.42 -11.77
CA ILE A 112 -10.17 9.86 -12.30
C ILE A 112 -9.11 10.01 -11.20
N THR A 113 -9.47 9.71 -9.95
CA THR A 113 -8.56 9.80 -8.81
C THR A 113 -7.40 8.83 -9.00
N PRO A 114 -6.13 9.28 -8.86
CA PRO A 114 -4.99 8.41 -9.01
C PRO A 114 -5.01 7.22 -8.04
N VAL A 115 -4.57 6.07 -8.52
CA VAL A 115 -4.22 4.92 -7.69
C VAL A 115 -2.88 5.22 -7.03
N ARG A 116 -2.73 4.89 -5.76
CA ARG A 116 -1.52 5.14 -4.98
C ARG A 116 -0.87 3.84 -4.58
N MET A 117 0.43 3.75 -4.75
CA MET A 117 1.23 2.59 -4.39
C MET A 117 2.32 2.97 -3.41
N TRP A 118 2.49 2.21 -2.35
CA TRP A 118 3.65 2.23 -1.48
C TRP A 118 4.38 0.89 -1.59
N LEU A 119 5.68 0.96 -1.71
CA LEU A 119 6.58 -0.19 -1.63
C LEU A 119 7.51 0.03 -0.44
N LEU A 120 7.51 -0.90 0.49
CA LEU A 120 8.27 -0.83 1.73
C LEU A 120 9.13 -2.09 1.87
N SER A 121 10.30 -1.98 2.51
CA SER A 121 11.09 -3.16 2.86
C SER A 121 11.93 -2.93 4.11
N ASP A 122 12.08 -3.99 4.90
CA ASP A 122 13.05 -4.12 5.99
C ASP A 122 14.27 -4.98 5.59
N ARG A 123 14.42 -5.29 4.30
CA ARG A 123 15.40 -6.15 3.63
C ARG A 123 15.13 -7.65 3.73
N GLY A 124 14.36 -8.13 4.68
CA GLY A 124 13.89 -9.52 4.78
C GLY A 124 12.50 -9.71 4.22
N ARG A 125 11.73 -8.63 4.16
CA ARG A 125 10.35 -8.60 3.68
C ARG A 125 10.11 -7.43 2.77
N VAL A 126 9.17 -7.59 1.85
CA VAL A 126 8.64 -6.54 0.98
C VAL A 126 7.15 -6.40 1.26
N LEU A 127 6.69 -5.19 1.57
CA LEU A 127 5.30 -4.86 1.79
C LEU A 127 4.83 -3.92 0.67
N ILE A 128 3.76 -4.31 0.00
CA ILE A 128 3.12 -3.59 -1.10
C ILE A 128 1.75 -3.14 -0.61
N LEU A 129 1.45 -1.84 -0.70
CA LEU A 129 0.13 -1.30 -0.39
C LEU A 129 -0.39 -0.56 -1.62
N ILE A 130 -1.64 -0.83 -2.00
CA ILE A 130 -2.32 -0.15 -3.09
C ILE A 130 -3.59 0.48 -2.57
N TRP A 131 -3.71 1.79 -2.72
CA TRP A 131 -4.94 2.52 -2.41
C TRP A 131 -5.68 2.89 -3.69
N ASP A 132 -7.00 2.75 -3.66
CA ASP A 132 -7.93 3.30 -4.65
C ASP A 132 -9.15 3.94 -3.97
N ALA A 133 -9.85 4.79 -4.70
CA ALA A 133 -10.98 5.56 -4.19
C ALA A 133 -12.29 4.74 -4.00
N SER A 134 -12.29 3.45 -4.32
CA SER A 134 -13.49 2.62 -4.24
C SER A 134 -13.86 2.32 -2.77
N PRO A 135 -15.11 2.55 -2.38
CA PRO A 135 -15.60 2.19 -1.06
C PRO A 135 -15.98 0.71 -0.94
N GLN A 136 -15.75 -0.08 -1.99
CA GLN A 136 -16.12 -1.50 -2.02
C GLN A 136 -14.91 -2.38 -1.70
N PRO A 137 -15.11 -3.48 -0.95
CA PRO A 137 -14.02 -4.43 -0.68
C PRO A 137 -13.48 -5.04 -2.00
N PRO A 138 -12.25 -5.55 -2.00
CA PRO A 138 -11.74 -6.31 -3.13
C PRO A 138 -12.59 -7.58 -3.30
N VAL A 139 -13.05 -7.83 -4.53
CA VAL A 139 -13.92 -8.98 -4.82
C VAL A 139 -13.06 -10.16 -5.25
N ARG A 140 -13.17 -11.27 -4.51
CA ARG A 140 -12.77 -12.58 -5.03
C ARG A 140 -13.85 -13.05 -6.00
N MET A 141 -13.57 -13.04 -7.27
CA MET A 141 -14.48 -13.68 -8.22
C MET A 141 -14.31 -15.20 -8.10
N SER A 142 -15.41 -15.90 -7.84
CA SER A 142 -15.42 -17.35 -7.84
C SER A 142 -15.23 -17.88 -9.26
N SER A 143 -14.50 -18.97 -9.40
CA SER A 143 -14.05 -19.61 -10.65
C SER A 143 -15.17 -20.08 -11.62
N ARG A 144 -16.41 -19.62 -11.46
CA ARG A 144 -17.55 -20.01 -12.30
C ARG A 144 -17.97 -18.97 -13.33
N ASP A 145 -17.61 -17.71 -13.14
CA ASP A 145 -17.97 -16.64 -14.07
C ASP A 145 -16.69 -16.00 -14.61
N ASP A 146 -16.38 -16.31 -15.87
CA ASP A 146 -15.26 -15.83 -16.69
C ASP A 146 -13.84 -16.18 -16.22
N ALA A 147 -13.26 -17.14 -16.91
CA ALA A 147 -12.01 -17.85 -16.58
C ALA A 147 -10.73 -17.00 -16.54
N GLU A 148 -10.74 -15.70 -16.84
CA GLU A 148 -9.55 -14.86 -16.89
C GLU A 148 -9.50 -13.78 -15.78
N ASN A 149 -10.62 -13.27 -15.28
CA ASN A 149 -10.65 -12.10 -14.41
C ASN A 149 -10.75 -12.40 -12.90
N GLY A 150 -10.85 -13.64 -12.46
CA GLY A 150 -11.07 -14.00 -11.05
C GLY A 150 -9.87 -14.54 -10.29
N ARG A 151 -8.74 -14.73 -10.96
CA ARG A 151 -7.56 -15.43 -10.38
C ARG A 151 -6.58 -14.52 -9.66
N GLY A 152 -6.68 -13.20 -9.83
CA GLY A 152 -5.68 -12.25 -9.34
C GLY A 152 -5.47 -12.28 -7.84
N LEU A 153 -6.54 -12.24 -7.03
CA LEU A 153 -6.41 -12.31 -5.58
C LEU A 153 -5.99 -13.71 -5.07
N LEU A 154 -6.32 -14.77 -5.81
CA LEU A 154 -5.82 -16.11 -5.51
C LEU A 154 -4.30 -16.19 -5.73
N LEU A 155 -3.80 -15.55 -6.79
CA LEU A 155 -2.37 -15.45 -7.05
C LEU A 155 -1.67 -14.65 -5.94
N VAL A 156 -2.23 -13.51 -5.54
CA VAL A 156 -1.72 -12.72 -4.41
C VAL A 156 -1.66 -13.57 -3.14
N GLU A 157 -2.71 -14.32 -2.82
CA GLU A 157 -2.77 -15.21 -1.66
C GLU A 157 -1.73 -16.33 -1.71
N THR A 158 -1.43 -16.84 -2.91
CA THR A 158 -0.45 -17.93 -3.08
C THR A 158 0.99 -17.43 -2.93
N ILE A 159 1.28 -16.21 -3.41
CA ILE A 159 2.63 -15.64 -3.43
C ILE A 159 2.98 -14.95 -2.12
N SER A 160 1.97 -14.36 -1.45
CA SER A 160 2.19 -13.54 -0.26
C SER A 160 2.15 -14.37 1.01
N THR A 161 3.02 -14.08 1.96
CA THR A 161 2.95 -14.67 3.30
C THR A 161 1.75 -14.16 4.07
N GLN A 162 1.37 -12.92 3.81
CA GLN A 162 0.16 -12.29 4.36
C GLN A 162 -0.40 -11.31 3.35
N TRP A 163 -1.72 -11.19 3.29
CA TRP A 163 -2.42 -10.13 2.60
C TRP A 163 -3.74 -9.81 3.28
N SER A 164 -4.20 -8.57 3.15
CA SER A 164 -5.51 -8.14 3.64
C SER A 164 -5.89 -6.79 3.03
N TRP A 165 -6.97 -6.20 3.51
CA TRP A 165 -7.43 -4.89 3.07
C TRP A 165 -8.13 -4.16 4.21
N TYR A 166 -8.27 -2.83 4.09
CA TYR A 166 -8.99 -1.99 5.04
C TYR A 166 -9.48 -0.71 4.37
N PHE A 167 -10.42 -0.03 5.03
CA PHE A 167 -10.88 1.29 4.63
C PHE A 167 -10.22 2.35 5.54
N PRO A 168 -9.33 3.20 5.00
CA PRO A 168 -8.80 4.32 5.75
C PRO A 168 -9.90 5.37 6.00
N GLN A 169 -9.88 6.03 7.16
CA GLN A 169 -10.86 7.08 7.47
C GLN A 169 -10.65 8.32 6.59
N ASP A 170 -9.41 8.68 6.32
CA ASP A 170 -8.97 9.76 5.45
C ASP A 170 -7.82 9.24 4.56
N PRO A 171 -7.91 9.35 3.25
CA PRO A 171 -8.89 10.06 2.41
C PRO A 171 -10.14 9.23 2.04
N GLY A 172 -10.49 8.18 2.74
CA GLY A 172 -11.51 7.22 2.32
C GLY A 172 -10.97 6.22 1.29
N GLY A 173 -11.86 5.58 0.52
CA GLY A 173 -11.45 4.52 -0.40
C GLY A 173 -11.01 3.25 0.33
N LYS A 174 -10.20 2.41 -0.31
CA LYS A 174 -9.63 1.21 0.32
C LYS A 174 -8.14 1.09 0.08
N VAL A 175 -7.47 0.39 0.98
CA VAL A 175 -6.10 -0.09 0.82
C VAL A 175 -6.13 -1.61 0.76
N VAL A 176 -5.52 -2.18 -0.26
CA VAL A 176 -5.20 -3.61 -0.33
C VAL A 176 -3.70 -3.75 -0.19
N TRP A 177 -3.24 -4.66 0.66
CA TRP A 177 -1.82 -4.85 0.91
C TRP A 177 -1.44 -6.32 0.89
N ALA A 178 -0.18 -6.57 0.56
CA ALA A 178 0.41 -7.90 0.53
C ALA A 178 1.86 -7.83 1.00
N GLN A 179 2.28 -8.82 1.78
CA GLN A 179 3.64 -8.99 2.27
C GLN A 179 4.27 -10.23 1.64
N ILE A 180 5.49 -10.09 1.17
CA ILE A 180 6.30 -11.15 0.58
C ILE A 180 7.54 -11.30 1.47
N GLU A 181 7.93 -12.53 1.78
CA GLU A 181 9.15 -12.86 2.51
C GLU A 181 10.11 -13.62 1.62
N ALA A 182 11.41 -13.49 1.87
CA ALA A 182 12.40 -14.32 1.19
C ALA A 182 12.19 -15.79 1.58
N GLU A 183 12.19 -16.69 0.62
CA GLU A 183 12.29 -18.12 0.94
C GLU A 183 13.62 -18.37 1.64
N LEU A 184 13.56 -18.89 2.85
CA LEU A 184 14.76 -19.36 3.56
C LEU A 184 15.30 -20.57 2.80
N GLN A 185 16.40 -20.35 2.05
CA GLN A 185 17.18 -21.43 1.46
C GLN A 185 18.00 -22.16 2.52
#